data_788dd2f0d9f0d750e0ac71aa3f7c5aa9
#
_entry.id   788dd2f0d9f0d750e0ac71aa3f7c5aa9
#
_cell.length_a   1.000
_cell.length_b   1.000
_cell.length_c   1.000
_cell.angle_alpha   90.00
_cell.angle_beta   90.00
_cell.angle_gamma   90.00
#
_symmetry.space_group_name_H-M   'P 1'
#
loop_
_entity.id
_entity.type
_entity.pdbx_description
1 polymer ?
#
loop_
_entity_poly.entity_id
_entity_poly.type
_entity_poly.pdbx_seq_one_letter_code
_entity_poly.pdbx_strand_id
1 'polypeptide(L)'
;VLSGTEALRLFVVMLGGRHARANTEVHDVVLAVAPGIERTHAQLRQQWFGETSGLHIDSWMTVDGVEQWQVRLSADAPPADAPRLYFVNLGGYVAGEFGEAHRYLLVVADDTADAKRKALRQAGAEWIKPHRDALFDVDSCLPVGPIGGLHVHLVPGPHAGIRSQSDYIVIS
;
A
#
# COMPACT_ATOMS: atom_id res chain seq x y z
N VAL A 1 13.86 -34.50 -0.92
CA VAL A 1 13.04 -33.52 -0.16
C VAL A 1 12.99 -32.25 -1.01
N LEU A 2 11.93 -32.09 -1.79
CA LEU A 2 11.70 -30.88 -2.58
C LEU A 2 11.34 -29.77 -1.59
N SER A 3 12.22 -28.82 -1.34
CA SER A 3 11.88 -27.56 -0.70
C SER A 3 10.95 -26.82 -1.66
N GLY A 4 9.65 -26.87 -1.41
CA GLY A 4 8.69 -26.05 -2.10
C GLY A 4 9.11 -24.59 -1.91
N THR A 5 9.40 -23.91 -2.99
CA THR A 5 9.58 -22.45 -2.98
C THR A 5 8.25 -21.86 -2.49
N GLU A 6 8.24 -21.37 -1.26
CA GLU A 6 7.07 -20.67 -0.70
C GLU A 6 6.68 -19.53 -1.65
N ALA A 7 5.41 -19.47 -2.01
CA ALA A 7 4.92 -18.47 -2.95
C ALA A 7 5.08 -17.06 -2.38
N LEU A 8 5.77 -16.19 -3.13
CA LEU A 8 5.94 -14.79 -2.75
C LEU A 8 4.62 -14.04 -2.88
N ARG A 9 4.40 -13.12 -1.96
CA ARG A 9 3.21 -12.26 -1.88
C ARG A 9 3.63 -10.80 -1.80
N LEU A 10 2.78 -9.94 -2.33
CA LEU A 10 2.90 -8.49 -2.18
C LEU A 10 2.22 -8.06 -0.89
N PHE A 11 2.94 -7.27 -0.10
CA PHE A 11 2.45 -6.62 1.11
C PHE A 11 2.50 -5.11 0.97
N VAL A 12 1.45 -4.45 1.45
CA VAL A 12 1.43 -3.01 1.73
C VAL A 12 1.37 -2.88 3.24
N VAL A 13 2.35 -2.24 3.85
CA VAL A 13 2.56 -2.27 5.30
C VAL A 13 2.55 -0.87 5.87
N MET A 14 1.72 -0.64 6.87
CA MET A 14 1.74 0.57 7.70
C MET A 14 2.78 0.38 8.80
N LEU A 15 3.79 1.23 8.79
CA LEU A 15 4.81 1.31 9.82
C LEU A 15 4.53 2.47 10.75
N GLY A 16 4.78 2.26 12.04
CA GLY A 16 4.76 3.28 13.06
C GLY A 16 6.10 3.33 13.81
N GLY A 17 6.44 4.51 14.31
CA GLY A 17 7.67 4.67 15.07
C GLY A 17 8.00 6.12 15.39
N ARG A 18 9.24 6.35 15.79
CA ARG A 18 9.72 7.66 16.22
C ARG A 18 10.62 8.32 15.18
N HIS A 19 10.59 9.63 15.21
CA HIS A 19 11.56 10.45 14.50
C HIS A 19 12.06 11.56 15.43
N ALA A 20 13.36 11.82 15.47
CA ALA A 20 14.00 12.75 16.42
C ALA A 20 13.41 14.20 16.40
N ARG A 21 12.78 14.58 15.31
CA ARG A 21 12.19 15.92 15.11
C ARG A 21 10.66 15.95 15.23
N ALA A 22 10.02 14.80 15.50
CA ALA A 22 8.56 14.71 15.66
C ALA A 22 8.16 14.70 17.13
N ASN A 23 7.07 15.39 17.47
CA ASN A 23 6.52 15.39 18.83
C ASN A 23 5.61 14.20 19.10
N THR A 24 5.09 13.59 18.04
CA THR A 24 4.21 12.41 18.11
C THR A 24 4.81 11.28 17.29
N GLU A 25 4.25 10.10 17.43
CA GLU A 25 4.55 8.97 16.56
C GLU A 25 4.32 9.36 15.08
N VAL A 26 5.19 8.88 14.22
CA VAL A 26 5.09 9.07 12.77
C VAL A 26 4.79 7.75 12.10
N HIS A 27 4.08 7.81 10.99
CA HIS A 27 3.71 6.62 10.21
C HIS A 27 4.17 6.76 8.76
N ASP A 28 4.40 5.62 8.13
CA ASP A 28 4.66 5.54 6.69
C ASP A 28 4.07 4.25 6.13
N VAL A 29 3.76 4.26 4.84
CA VAL A 29 3.26 3.08 4.14
C VAL A 29 4.31 2.63 3.13
N VAL A 30 4.79 1.42 3.29
CA VAL A 30 5.82 0.83 2.45
C VAL A 30 5.37 -0.50 1.85
N LEU A 31 6.03 -0.91 0.76
CA LEU A 31 5.73 -2.18 0.10
C LEU A 31 6.86 -3.17 0.33
N ALA A 32 6.48 -4.44 0.48
CA ALA A 32 7.42 -5.54 0.63
C ALA A 32 6.94 -6.79 -0.10
N VAL A 33 7.87 -7.67 -0.44
CA VAL A 33 7.59 -8.96 -1.08
C VAL A 33 8.27 -10.06 -0.28
N ALA A 34 7.48 -11.01 0.21
CA ALA A 34 7.95 -12.15 0.99
C ALA A 34 6.93 -13.30 0.96
N PRO A 35 7.28 -14.49 1.44
CA PRO A 35 6.29 -15.56 1.64
C PRO A 35 5.27 -15.26 2.74
N GLY A 36 5.68 -14.55 3.78
CA GLY A 36 4.86 -14.13 4.92
C GLY A 36 5.33 -12.80 5.51
N ILE A 37 4.49 -12.18 6.32
CA ILE A 37 4.77 -10.84 6.90
C ILE A 37 6.03 -10.86 7.77
N GLU A 38 6.29 -11.93 8.48
CA GLU A 38 7.47 -12.11 9.34
C GLU A 38 8.80 -12.12 8.55
N ARG A 39 8.74 -12.37 7.25
CA ARG A 39 9.90 -12.36 6.35
C ARG A 39 10.14 -11.00 5.70
N THR A 40 9.27 -10.02 5.93
CA THR A 40 9.39 -8.66 5.39
C THR A 40 10.26 -7.74 6.25
N HIS A 41 10.51 -8.07 7.52
CA HIS A 41 11.06 -7.16 8.52
C HIS A 41 12.36 -6.47 8.08
N ALA A 42 13.27 -7.18 7.40
CA ALA A 42 14.51 -6.57 6.90
C ALA A 42 14.25 -5.51 5.82
N GLN A 43 13.32 -5.78 4.90
CA GLN A 43 12.91 -4.83 3.86
C GLN A 43 12.24 -3.60 4.46
N LEU A 44 11.39 -3.79 5.48
CA LEU A 44 10.67 -2.72 6.17
C LEU A 44 11.62 -1.80 6.92
N ARG A 45 12.56 -2.36 7.70
CA ARG A 45 13.59 -1.59 8.39
C ARG A 45 14.44 -0.75 7.43
N GLN A 46 14.78 -1.30 6.26
CA GLN A 46 15.57 -0.59 5.26
C GLN A 46 14.83 0.62 4.65
N GLN A 47 13.51 0.54 4.54
CA GLN A 47 12.68 1.61 3.98
C GLN A 47 12.28 2.66 5.02
N TRP A 48 12.37 2.35 6.31
CA TRP A 48 11.98 3.26 7.37
C TRP A 48 12.91 4.48 7.46
N PHE A 49 12.31 5.66 7.54
CA PHE A 49 13.03 6.94 7.58
C PHE A 49 13.32 7.47 8.99
N GLY A 50 12.70 6.92 10.02
CA GLY A 50 12.83 7.35 11.40
C GLY A 50 13.84 6.53 12.20
N GLU A 51 13.70 6.58 13.53
CA GLU A 51 14.52 5.79 14.45
C GLU A 51 14.14 4.31 14.37
N THR A 52 15.14 3.43 14.40
CA THR A 52 14.87 1.98 14.37
C THR A 52 14.37 1.46 15.72
N SER A 53 14.72 2.15 16.83
CA SER A 53 14.23 1.80 18.15
C SER A 53 12.73 2.03 18.27
N GLY A 54 11.97 0.98 18.56
CA GLY A 54 10.52 1.02 18.67
C GLY A 54 9.78 1.05 17.32
N LEU A 55 10.48 0.82 16.20
CA LEU A 55 9.85 0.60 14.92
C LEU A 55 8.94 -0.63 14.97
N HIS A 56 7.73 -0.49 14.47
CA HIS A 56 6.72 -1.55 14.48
C HIS A 56 5.83 -1.52 13.23
N ILE A 57 5.17 -2.64 13.00
CA ILE A 57 4.06 -2.76 12.06
C ILE A 57 2.77 -2.48 12.83
N ASP A 58 1.88 -1.65 12.29
CA ASP A 58 0.53 -1.43 12.81
C ASP A 58 -0.51 -2.28 12.08
N SER A 59 -0.35 -2.37 10.77
CA SER A 59 -1.27 -3.12 9.92
C SER A 59 -0.62 -3.43 8.58
N TRP A 60 -1.21 -4.37 7.87
CA TRP A 60 -0.78 -4.68 6.50
C TRP A 60 -1.92 -5.19 5.64
N MET A 61 -1.75 -5.04 4.35
CA MET A 61 -2.56 -5.69 3.33
C MET A 61 -1.73 -6.77 2.66
N THR A 62 -2.31 -7.95 2.47
CA THR A 62 -1.80 -8.97 1.56
C THR A 62 -2.56 -8.85 0.25
N VAL A 63 -1.86 -8.62 -0.85
CA VAL A 63 -2.45 -8.30 -2.15
C VAL A 63 -2.30 -9.48 -3.09
N ASP A 64 -3.39 -10.23 -3.29
CA ASP A 64 -3.47 -11.33 -4.25
C ASP A 64 -3.99 -10.85 -5.62
N GLY A 65 -4.78 -9.79 -5.61
CA GLY A 65 -5.29 -9.13 -6.80
C GLY A 65 -6.08 -7.87 -6.49
N VAL A 66 -6.34 -7.10 -7.54
CA VAL A 66 -7.07 -5.82 -7.50
C VAL A 66 -8.03 -5.78 -8.69
N GLU A 67 -9.30 -5.49 -8.45
CA GLU A 67 -10.37 -5.49 -9.47
C GLU A 67 -10.47 -6.87 -10.18
N GLN A 68 -10.22 -6.95 -11.48
CA GLN A 68 -10.20 -8.20 -12.25
C GLN A 68 -8.80 -8.80 -12.45
N TRP A 69 -7.78 -8.22 -11.79
CA TRP A 69 -6.38 -8.52 -12.04
C TRP A 69 -5.75 -9.28 -10.89
N GLN A 70 -5.17 -10.45 -11.19
CA GLN A 70 -4.26 -11.13 -10.26
C GLN A 70 -2.92 -10.39 -10.21
N VAL A 71 -2.34 -10.29 -9.03
CA VAL A 71 -0.95 -9.84 -8.83
C VAL A 71 -0.01 -11.03 -8.97
N ARG A 72 0.92 -10.92 -9.92
CA ARG A 72 2.02 -11.86 -10.12
C ARG A 72 3.36 -11.13 -9.95
N LEU A 73 4.32 -11.81 -9.39
CA LEU A 73 5.65 -11.26 -9.14
C LEU A 73 6.67 -11.96 -10.04
N SER A 74 7.48 -11.17 -10.77
CA SER A 74 8.51 -11.67 -11.68
C SER A 74 9.75 -10.77 -11.65
N ALA A 75 10.90 -11.35 -11.95
CA ALA A 75 12.14 -10.59 -12.15
C ALA A 75 12.12 -9.77 -13.46
N ASP A 76 11.32 -10.20 -14.44
CA ASP A 76 11.17 -9.49 -15.70
C ASP A 76 10.25 -8.29 -15.54
N ALA A 77 10.57 -7.17 -16.20
CA ALA A 77 9.70 -6.01 -16.25
C ALA A 77 8.44 -6.30 -17.09
N PRO A 78 7.26 -5.79 -16.70
CA PRO A 78 6.06 -5.91 -17.52
C PRO A 78 6.22 -5.09 -18.82
N PRO A 79 5.44 -5.43 -19.88
CA PRO A 79 5.38 -4.63 -21.09
C PRO A 79 5.09 -3.15 -20.80
N ALA A 80 5.64 -2.25 -21.62
CA ALA A 80 5.54 -0.80 -21.39
C ALA A 80 4.09 -0.29 -21.47
N ASP A 81 3.24 -0.95 -22.23
CA ASP A 81 1.82 -0.67 -22.43
C ASP A 81 0.89 -1.47 -21.50
N ALA A 82 1.46 -2.29 -20.61
CA ALA A 82 0.65 -3.02 -19.62
C ALA A 82 0.07 -2.08 -18.57
N PRO A 83 -1.15 -2.37 -18.07
CA PRO A 83 -1.70 -1.65 -16.93
C PRO A 83 -0.80 -1.82 -15.70
N ARG A 84 -0.78 -0.80 -14.85
CA ARG A 84 0.07 -0.77 -13.66
C ARG A 84 -0.74 -0.69 -12.38
N LEU A 85 -0.18 -1.23 -11.33
CA LEU A 85 -0.71 -1.05 -9.98
C LEU A 85 -0.22 0.29 -9.43
N TYR A 86 -1.14 1.06 -8.86
CA TYR A 86 -0.86 2.32 -8.17
C TYR A 86 -1.26 2.23 -6.72
N PHE A 87 -0.40 2.74 -5.85
CA PHE A 87 -0.73 3.04 -4.47
C PHE A 87 -1.17 4.50 -4.39
N VAL A 88 -2.36 4.73 -3.84
CA VAL A 88 -2.96 6.06 -3.75
C VAL A 88 -3.29 6.38 -2.30
N ASN A 89 -2.79 7.50 -1.82
CA ASN A 89 -3.18 8.11 -0.55
C ASN A 89 -4.17 9.25 -0.83
N LEU A 90 -5.36 9.13 -0.28
CA LEU A 90 -6.37 10.18 -0.27
C LEU A 90 -6.39 10.86 1.08
N GLY A 91 -6.36 12.19 1.08
CA GLY A 91 -6.54 13.01 2.27
C GLY A 91 -7.91 13.66 2.29
N GLY A 92 -8.46 13.86 3.47
CA GLY A 92 -9.73 14.54 3.65
C GLY A 92 -9.99 14.92 5.11
N TYR A 93 -10.98 15.76 5.33
CA TYR A 93 -11.32 16.24 6.67
C TYR A 93 -12.66 15.68 7.13
N VAL A 94 -12.72 15.28 8.39
CA VAL A 94 -13.94 14.87 9.06
C VAL A 94 -14.36 15.97 10.02
N ALA A 95 -15.62 16.42 9.94
CA ALA A 95 -16.13 17.51 10.77
C ALA A 95 -16.00 17.16 12.27
N GLY A 96 -15.35 18.04 13.03
CA GLY A 96 -15.13 17.88 14.45
C GLY A 96 -13.93 17.05 14.85
N GLU A 97 -13.20 16.47 13.92
CA GLU A 97 -11.93 15.78 14.18
C GLU A 97 -10.73 16.72 14.00
N PHE A 98 -9.69 16.48 14.78
CA PHE A 98 -8.44 17.23 14.67
C PHE A 98 -7.49 16.54 13.68
N GLY A 99 -7.18 17.23 12.60
CA GLY A 99 -6.25 16.76 11.59
C GLY A 99 -6.95 16.20 10.35
N GLU A 100 -6.15 15.78 9.41
CA GLU A 100 -6.57 15.17 8.16
C GLU A 100 -6.69 13.66 8.31
N ALA A 101 -7.77 13.10 7.79
CA ALA A 101 -7.95 11.67 7.70
C ALA A 101 -7.40 11.16 6.37
N HIS A 102 -6.76 10.01 6.38
CA HIS A 102 -6.17 9.39 5.19
C HIS A 102 -6.84 8.07 4.85
N ARG A 103 -6.92 7.79 3.55
CA ARG A 103 -7.36 6.49 3.04
C ARG A 103 -6.39 6.01 1.98
N TYR A 104 -5.99 4.76 2.09
CA TYR A 104 -5.03 4.13 1.20
C TYR A 104 -5.73 3.14 0.29
N LEU A 105 -5.50 3.28 -1.01
CA LEU A 105 -6.12 2.45 -2.04
C LEU A 105 -5.06 1.86 -2.97
N LEU A 106 -5.36 0.68 -3.50
CA LEU A 106 -4.67 0.12 -4.65
C LEU A 106 -5.58 0.19 -5.86
N VAL A 107 -5.08 0.73 -6.94
CA VAL A 107 -5.83 0.98 -8.18
C VAL A 107 -5.04 0.47 -9.37
N VAL A 108 -5.72 -0.20 -10.29
CA VAL A 108 -5.12 -0.58 -11.58
C VAL A 108 -5.46 0.49 -12.62
N ALA A 109 -4.44 1.04 -13.27
CA ALA A 109 -4.62 2.12 -14.23
C ALA A 109 -3.52 2.12 -15.30
N ASP A 110 -3.80 2.78 -16.43
CA ASP A 110 -2.85 2.93 -17.52
C ASP A 110 -1.80 4.02 -17.23
N ASP A 111 -2.23 5.07 -16.53
CA ASP A 111 -1.38 6.18 -16.12
C ASP A 111 -1.80 6.78 -14.76
N THR A 112 -1.00 7.72 -14.27
CA THR A 112 -1.24 8.42 -12.99
C THR A 112 -2.55 9.22 -12.99
N ALA A 113 -2.93 9.83 -14.11
CA ALA A 113 -4.17 10.61 -14.20
C ALA A 113 -5.41 9.70 -14.11
N ASP A 114 -5.36 8.54 -14.76
CA ASP A 114 -6.40 7.52 -14.66
C ASP A 114 -6.48 6.94 -13.23
N ALA A 115 -5.33 6.65 -12.60
CA ALA A 115 -5.28 6.17 -11.23
C ALA A 115 -5.95 7.15 -10.25
N LYS A 116 -5.64 8.44 -10.36
CA LYS A 116 -6.28 9.49 -9.55
C LYS A 116 -7.78 9.55 -9.74
N ARG A 117 -8.25 9.53 -10.99
CA ARG A 117 -9.70 9.53 -11.29
C ARG A 117 -10.42 8.32 -10.70
N LYS A 118 -9.83 7.13 -10.82
CA LYS A 118 -10.39 5.89 -10.28
C LYS A 118 -10.44 5.91 -8.76
N ALA A 119 -9.37 6.36 -8.10
CA ALA A 119 -9.30 6.47 -6.65
C ALA A 119 -10.36 7.43 -6.09
N LEU A 120 -10.52 8.61 -6.69
CA LEU A 120 -11.53 9.59 -6.28
C LEU A 120 -12.97 9.06 -6.47
N ARG A 121 -13.24 8.28 -7.53
CA ARG A 121 -14.55 7.63 -7.71
C ARG A 121 -14.83 6.59 -6.64
N GLN A 122 -13.85 5.78 -6.27
CA GLN A 122 -13.99 4.78 -5.19
C GLN A 122 -14.22 5.45 -3.85
N ALA A 123 -13.50 6.52 -3.55
CA ALA A 123 -13.64 7.25 -2.30
C ALA A 123 -15.00 7.95 -2.17
N GLY A 124 -15.49 8.55 -3.25
CA GLY A 124 -16.75 9.30 -3.26
C GLY A 124 -17.97 8.47 -2.89
N ALA A 125 -17.94 7.16 -3.11
CA ALA A 125 -19.03 6.26 -2.76
C ALA A 125 -19.16 6.01 -1.24
N GLU A 126 -18.10 6.16 -0.46
CA GLU A 126 -18.06 5.82 0.96
C GLU A 126 -17.89 7.03 1.90
N TRP A 127 -17.35 8.13 1.40
CA TRP A 127 -17.11 9.35 2.16
C TRP A 127 -18.21 10.40 1.92
N ILE A 128 -19.41 9.95 1.59
CA ILE A 128 -20.52 10.85 1.41
C ILE A 128 -20.96 11.43 2.75
N LYS A 129 -20.59 12.68 3.00
CA LYS A 129 -21.50 13.63 3.63
C LYS A 129 -21.43 14.97 2.93
N PRO A 130 -22.57 15.60 2.72
CA PRO A 130 -22.73 16.78 1.92
C PRO A 130 -22.36 18.03 2.72
N HIS A 131 -21.13 18.15 3.15
CA HIS A 131 -20.59 19.45 3.53
C HIS A 131 -19.70 19.89 2.38
N ARG A 132 -20.04 21.03 1.80
CA ARG A 132 -19.40 21.65 0.64
C ARG A 132 -17.90 21.93 0.83
N ASP A 133 -17.31 21.57 1.95
CA ASP A 133 -15.94 21.86 2.35
C ASP A 133 -15.07 20.60 2.58
N ALA A 134 -15.58 19.40 2.31
CA ALA A 134 -14.77 18.19 2.29
C ALA A 134 -14.00 18.14 0.97
N LEU A 135 -12.91 18.85 0.90
CA LEU A 135 -11.93 18.73 -0.18
C LEU A 135 -11.22 17.39 0.00
N PHE A 136 -11.64 16.40 -0.79
CA PHE A 136 -10.83 15.24 -1.06
C PHE A 136 -9.82 15.60 -2.10
N ASP A 137 -8.57 15.37 -1.80
CA ASP A 137 -7.52 15.41 -2.80
C ASP A 137 -6.69 14.14 -2.75
N VAL A 138 -5.99 13.88 -3.83
CA VAL A 138 -5.00 12.82 -3.92
C VAL A 138 -3.68 13.37 -3.42
N ASP A 139 -3.32 13.06 -2.17
CA ASP A 139 -2.06 13.48 -1.58
C ASP A 139 -0.88 12.82 -2.27
N SER A 140 -1.02 11.53 -2.57
CA SER A 140 0.02 10.77 -3.25
C SER A 140 -0.60 9.75 -4.19
N CYS A 141 0.00 9.60 -5.37
CA CYS A 141 -0.37 8.59 -6.35
C CYS A 141 0.92 8.06 -6.99
N LEU A 142 1.36 6.90 -6.53
CA LEU A 142 2.64 6.32 -6.89
C LEU A 142 2.45 5.02 -7.67
N PRO A 143 3.05 4.89 -8.87
CA PRO A 143 3.12 3.59 -9.52
C PRO A 143 3.93 2.63 -8.66
N VAL A 144 3.43 1.43 -8.47
CA VAL A 144 4.17 0.38 -7.77
C VAL A 144 5.33 -0.07 -8.67
N GLY A 145 6.53 0.32 -8.27
CA GLY A 145 7.79 -0.07 -8.94
C GLY A 145 8.27 -1.46 -8.52
N PRO A 146 9.49 -1.82 -8.90
CA PRO A 146 10.09 -3.08 -8.47
C PRO A 146 10.33 -3.06 -6.94
N ILE A 147 10.00 -4.18 -6.29
CA ILE A 147 10.13 -4.38 -4.85
C ILE A 147 11.05 -5.57 -4.62
N GLY A 148 12.19 -5.36 -3.99
CA GLY A 148 13.17 -6.43 -3.78
C GLY A 148 13.68 -7.06 -5.10
N GLY A 149 13.71 -6.28 -6.18
CA GLY A 149 14.10 -6.77 -7.51
C GLY A 149 13.00 -7.48 -8.28
N LEU A 150 11.77 -7.53 -7.77
CA LEU A 150 10.62 -8.14 -8.43
C LEU A 150 9.62 -7.08 -8.89
N HIS A 151 9.11 -7.27 -10.08
CA HIS A 151 8.07 -6.43 -10.69
C HIS A 151 6.69 -7.04 -10.49
N VAL A 152 5.68 -6.16 -10.34
CA VAL A 152 4.28 -6.55 -10.33
C VAL A 152 3.78 -6.70 -11.76
N HIS A 153 3.25 -7.87 -12.08
CA HIS A 153 2.51 -8.16 -13.31
C HIS A 153 1.03 -8.32 -12.98
N LEU A 154 0.18 -7.69 -13.74
CA LEU A 154 -1.27 -7.77 -13.62
C LEU A 154 -1.81 -8.70 -14.70
N VAL A 155 -2.38 -9.84 -14.29
CA VAL A 155 -2.89 -10.87 -15.19
C VAL A 155 -4.39 -11.03 -14.94
N PRO A 156 -5.25 -10.96 -15.97
CA PRO A 156 -6.67 -11.21 -15.79
C PRO A 156 -6.91 -12.61 -15.23
N GLY A 157 -7.74 -12.71 -14.19
CA GLY A 157 -8.10 -14.02 -13.63
C GLY A 157 -8.62 -13.95 -12.20
N PRO A 158 -9.07 -15.09 -11.66
CA PRO A 158 -9.59 -15.17 -10.30
C PRO A 158 -8.49 -14.97 -9.25
N HIS A 159 -8.81 -14.32 -8.15
CA HIS A 159 -7.90 -14.05 -7.05
C HIS A 159 -8.66 -13.85 -5.72
N ALA A 160 -7.94 -13.89 -4.61
CA ALA A 160 -8.51 -13.71 -3.26
C ALA A 160 -8.67 -12.22 -2.86
N GLY A 161 -8.32 -11.28 -3.73
CA GLY A 161 -8.43 -9.85 -3.47
C GLY A 161 -7.35 -9.31 -2.53
N ILE A 162 -7.72 -8.30 -1.75
CA ILE A 162 -6.89 -7.69 -0.73
C ILE A 162 -7.41 -8.13 0.64
N ARG A 163 -6.52 -8.61 1.49
CA ARG A 163 -6.83 -8.94 2.89
C ARG A 163 -6.05 -8.01 3.80
N SER A 164 -6.76 -7.26 4.63
CA SER A 164 -6.17 -6.37 5.63
C SER A 164 -6.12 -7.06 6.99
N GLN A 165 -5.02 -6.85 7.72
CA GLN A 165 -4.81 -7.31 9.08
C GLN A 165 -4.19 -6.18 9.89
N SER A 166 -4.58 -6.07 11.16
CA SER A 166 -4.00 -5.12 12.12
C SER A 166 -3.45 -5.90 13.29
N ASP A 167 -2.18 -5.69 13.57
CA ASP A 167 -1.48 -6.28 14.71
C ASP A 167 -0.22 -5.47 14.97
N TYR A 168 0.04 -5.18 16.24
CA TYR A 168 1.21 -4.42 16.67
C TYR A 168 2.43 -5.36 16.78
N ILE A 169 3.32 -5.27 15.80
CA ILE A 169 4.51 -6.13 15.72
C ILE A 169 5.77 -5.28 15.76
N VAL A 170 6.50 -5.34 16.86
CA VAL A 170 7.82 -4.67 16.98
C VAL A 170 8.83 -5.36 16.09
N ILE A 171 9.50 -4.59 15.25
CA ILE A 171 10.50 -5.09 14.29
C ILE A 171 11.88 -4.40 14.43
N SER A 172 12.07 -3.67 15.53
CA SER A 172 13.33 -2.99 15.85
C SER A 172 14.49 -3.95 16.11
#